data_b18fb767cd33d741608620ab3a64bbbc
#
_entry.id   b18fb767cd33d741608620ab3a64bbbc
#
_cell.length_a   1.000
_cell.length_b   1.000
_cell.length_c   1.000
_cell.angle_alpha   90.00
_cell.angle_beta   90.00
_cell.angle_gamma   90.00
#
_symmetry.space_group_name_H-M   'P 1'
#
loop_
_entity.id
_entity.type
_entity.pdbx_description
1 polymer ?
#
loop_
_entity_poly.entity_id
_entity_poly.type
_entity_poly.pdbx_seq_one_letter_code
_entity_poly.pdbx_strand_id
1 'polypeptide(L)'
;MTRATLALVAHSLTRMRAIVIGISLVLAGFQFLLTQVAVYLLRTQAFGLLASLVPEFVRSLAGPSMLSFMSFAGVVSLGYFHPIVLATLLGLTIAIATEPAAEVETRFVDLTLARPVARVQVIARTLIVLVVCGAIVLGTMTAATSIGLACCTPANAPRPQPASVRALALNLALIAWCWGGVALALAAASRRRATAIGSTSLGALVAYLLDYLGRVWDPARTISKLSPFHYFEPMSLVAGGGLSGRNLATLLATGLVGAAASILIYSRRDF
;
A
#
# COMPACT_ATOMS: atom_id res chain seq x y z
N MET A 1 -25.84 -2.95 6.30
CA MET A 1 -25.35 -4.15 5.56
C MET A 1 -26.36 -5.26 5.70
N THR A 2 -26.73 -5.90 4.60
CA THR A 2 -27.65 -7.05 4.65
C THR A 2 -26.91 -8.30 5.16
N ARG A 3 -27.65 -9.27 5.76
CA ARG A 3 -27.06 -10.57 6.19
C ARG A 3 -26.35 -11.28 5.04
N ALA A 4 -26.85 -11.13 3.81
CA ALA A 4 -26.23 -11.67 2.59
C ALA A 4 -24.82 -11.08 2.33
N THR A 5 -24.65 -9.76 2.44
CA THR A 5 -23.34 -9.11 2.25
C THR A 5 -22.32 -9.59 3.29
N LEU A 6 -22.72 -9.76 4.56
CA LEU A 6 -21.83 -10.26 5.61
C LEU A 6 -21.39 -11.69 5.33
N ALA A 7 -22.28 -12.56 4.88
CA ALA A 7 -21.95 -13.94 4.52
C ALA A 7 -20.96 -13.99 3.35
N LEU A 8 -21.15 -13.14 2.32
CA LEU A 8 -20.24 -13.03 1.18
C LEU A 8 -18.84 -12.55 1.61
N VAL A 9 -18.77 -11.53 2.49
CA VAL A 9 -17.51 -11.04 3.04
C VAL A 9 -16.80 -12.14 3.84
N ALA A 10 -17.50 -12.82 4.74
CA ALA A 10 -16.93 -13.90 5.55
C ALA A 10 -16.37 -15.03 4.67
N HIS A 11 -17.10 -15.42 3.63
CA HIS A 11 -16.65 -16.43 2.67
C HIS A 11 -15.37 -15.98 1.93
N SER A 12 -15.32 -14.74 1.44
CA SER A 12 -14.14 -14.22 0.75
C SER A 12 -12.92 -14.12 1.67
N LEU A 13 -13.10 -13.69 2.92
CA LEU A 13 -12.03 -13.64 3.92
C LEU A 13 -11.50 -15.04 4.26
N THR A 14 -12.37 -16.03 4.42
CA THR A 14 -11.93 -17.41 4.69
C THR A 14 -11.16 -18.01 3.51
N ARG A 15 -11.54 -17.71 2.29
CA ARG A 15 -10.83 -18.13 1.07
C ARG A 15 -9.43 -17.51 0.98
N MET A 16 -9.30 -16.24 1.36
CA MET A 16 -8.03 -15.51 1.27
C MET A 16 -7.16 -15.60 2.52
N ARG A 17 -7.65 -16.23 3.60
CA ARG A 17 -6.97 -16.22 4.91
C ARG A 17 -5.51 -16.67 4.85
N ALA A 18 -5.21 -17.74 4.12
CA ALA A 18 -3.85 -18.28 4.04
C ALA A 18 -2.88 -17.27 3.38
N ILE A 19 -3.30 -16.61 2.30
CA ILE A 19 -2.51 -15.60 1.60
C ILE A 19 -2.31 -14.37 2.49
N VAL A 20 -3.38 -13.89 3.12
CA VAL A 20 -3.32 -12.70 3.99
C VAL A 20 -2.44 -12.99 5.21
N ILE A 21 -2.59 -14.15 5.86
CA ILE A 21 -1.73 -14.55 6.99
C ILE A 21 -0.27 -14.67 6.54
N GLY A 22 0.01 -15.34 5.41
CA GLY A 22 1.35 -15.52 4.88
C GLY A 22 2.02 -14.17 4.59
N ILE A 23 1.34 -13.27 3.86
CA ILE A 23 1.86 -11.93 3.57
C ILE A 23 2.05 -11.12 4.86
N SER A 24 1.09 -11.18 5.78
CA SER A 24 1.18 -10.48 7.07
C SER A 24 2.41 -10.93 7.86
N LEU A 25 2.67 -12.23 7.95
CA LEU A 25 3.83 -12.78 8.66
C LEU A 25 5.15 -12.39 7.99
N VAL A 26 5.21 -12.47 6.66
CA VAL A 26 6.42 -12.09 5.91
C VAL A 26 6.72 -10.60 6.07
N LEU A 27 5.72 -9.72 5.90
CA LEU A 27 5.93 -8.28 6.01
C LEU A 27 6.17 -7.83 7.47
N ALA A 28 5.49 -8.45 8.44
CA ALA A 28 5.75 -8.20 9.86
C ALA A 28 7.16 -8.67 10.25
N GLY A 29 7.58 -9.85 9.79
CA GLY A 29 8.93 -10.39 10.00
C GLY A 29 10.00 -9.50 9.37
N PHE A 30 9.77 -9.04 8.14
CA PHE A 30 10.65 -8.09 7.45
C PHE A 30 10.78 -6.77 8.24
N GLN A 31 9.65 -6.23 8.70
CA GLN A 31 9.64 -4.99 9.48
C GLN A 31 10.33 -5.15 10.83
N PHE A 32 10.12 -6.29 11.51
CA PHE A 32 10.84 -6.63 12.75
C PHE A 32 12.34 -6.73 12.51
N LEU A 33 12.76 -7.39 11.42
CA LEU A 33 14.16 -7.53 11.04
C LEU A 33 14.81 -6.17 10.75
N LEU A 34 14.13 -5.26 10.03
CA LEU A 34 14.62 -3.89 9.83
C LEU A 34 14.83 -3.15 11.15
N THR A 35 13.93 -3.36 12.12
CA THR A 35 14.09 -2.78 13.46
C THR A 35 15.33 -3.36 14.16
N GLN A 36 15.59 -4.66 14.04
CA GLN A 36 16.82 -5.28 14.58
C GLN A 36 18.08 -4.75 13.91
N VAL A 37 18.07 -4.59 12.60
CA VAL A 37 19.19 -3.98 11.85
C VAL A 37 19.45 -2.56 12.33
N ALA A 38 18.39 -1.75 12.52
CA ALA A 38 18.53 -0.40 13.05
C ALA A 38 19.16 -0.38 14.45
N VAL A 39 18.73 -1.29 15.34
CA VAL A 39 19.29 -1.45 16.68
C VAL A 39 20.76 -1.88 16.63
N TYR A 40 21.10 -2.79 15.74
CA TYR A 40 22.49 -3.23 15.54
C TYR A 40 23.38 -2.06 15.08
N LEU A 41 22.95 -1.32 14.06
CA LEU A 41 23.66 -0.13 13.56
C LEU A 41 23.83 0.95 14.64
N LEU A 42 22.83 1.10 15.50
CA LEU A 42 22.90 2.04 16.63
C LEU A 42 23.97 1.60 17.66
N ARG A 43 23.98 0.32 18.04
CA ARG A 43 24.92 -0.23 19.01
C ARG A 43 26.37 -0.19 18.53
N THR A 44 26.58 -0.39 17.24
CA THR A 44 27.91 -0.35 16.61
C THR A 44 28.37 1.07 16.25
N GLN A 45 27.56 2.11 16.55
CA GLN A 45 27.80 3.48 16.15
C GLN A 45 27.99 3.66 14.61
N ALA A 46 27.52 2.70 13.83
CA ALA A 46 27.70 2.68 12.37
C ALA A 46 26.98 3.84 11.66
N PHE A 47 25.97 4.46 12.26
CA PHE A 47 25.33 5.65 11.69
C PHE A 47 26.30 6.83 11.54
N GLY A 48 27.21 7.03 12.51
CA GLY A 48 28.25 8.05 12.43
C GLY A 48 29.26 7.77 11.32
N LEU A 49 29.69 6.50 11.19
CA LEU A 49 30.60 6.07 10.14
C LEU A 49 29.93 6.18 8.76
N LEU A 50 28.68 5.73 8.60
CA LEU A 50 27.94 5.87 7.35
C LEU A 50 27.77 7.34 6.94
N ALA A 51 27.47 8.21 7.91
CA ALA A 51 27.36 9.63 7.65
C ALA A 51 28.69 10.27 7.22
N SER A 52 29.83 9.81 7.78
CA SER A 52 31.16 10.34 7.40
C SER A 52 31.64 9.85 6.04
N LEU A 53 31.19 8.68 5.58
CA LEU A 53 31.51 8.13 4.24
C LEU A 53 30.80 8.85 3.09
N VAL A 54 29.75 9.63 3.37
CA VAL A 54 29.03 10.38 2.32
C VAL A 54 29.80 11.65 1.99
N PRO A 55 30.31 11.78 0.75
CA PRO A 55 31.02 12.99 0.32
C PRO A 55 30.15 14.24 0.45
N GLU A 56 30.81 15.38 0.72
CA GLU A 56 30.08 16.65 0.96
C GLU A 56 29.23 17.10 -0.22
N PHE A 57 29.67 16.83 -1.45
CA PHE A 57 28.89 17.12 -2.65
C PHE A 57 27.61 16.26 -2.73
N VAL A 58 27.64 15.01 -2.27
CA VAL A 58 26.45 14.15 -2.21
C VAL A 58 25.48 14.62 -1.14
N ARG A 59 26.00 15.09 0.02
CA ARG A 59 25.17 15.68 1.07
C ARG A 59 24.44 16.94 0.59
N SER A 60 25.14 17.80 -0.18
CA SER A 60 24.55 19.03 -0.71
C SER A 60 23.51 18.77 -1.81
N LEU A 61 23.71 17.73 -2.64
CA LEU A 61 22.79 17.33 -3.70
C LEU A 61 21.56 16.58 -3.17
N ALA A 62 21.74 15.73 -2.18
CA ALA A 62 20.70 14.87 -1.67
C ALA A 62 19.76 15.51 -0.64
N GLY A 63 20.17 16.67 -0.12
CA GLY A 63 19.38 17.44 0.85
C GLY A 63 19.18 16.76 2.23
N PRO A 64 18.43 17.41 3.15
CA PRO A 64 18.20 16.93 4.51
C PRO A 64 17.48 15.57 4.58
N SER A 65 16.68 15.24 3.58
CA SER A 65 15.91 13.99 3.52
C SER A 65 16.80 12.75 3.44
N MET A 66 17.95 12.80 2.77
CA MET A 66 18.85 11.65 2.69
C MET A 66 19.55 11.39 4.03
N LEU A 67 19.91 12.43 4.77
CA LEU A 67 20.48 12.29 6.11
C LEU A 67 19.47 11.67 7.09
N SER A 68 18.18 11.95 6.91
CA SER A 68 17.11 11.33 7.71
C SER A 68 17.02 9.82 7.49
N PHE A 69 17.38 9.30 6.29
CA PHE A 69 17.48 7.87 6.02
C PHE A 69 18.61 7.18 6.78
N MET A 70 19.74 7.87 6.94
CA MET A 70 20.89 7.36 7.67
C MET A 70 20.73 7.50 9.18
N SER A 71 19.52 7.62 9.66
CA SER A 71 19.17 7.67 11.08
C SER A 71 18.49 6.38 11.52
N PHE A 72 18.47 6.14 12.83
CA PHE A 72 17.74 5.02 13.43
C PHE A 72 16.27 5.02 13.00
N ALA A 73 15.60 6.17 13.07
CA ALA A 73 14.21 6.32 12.65
C ALA A 73 14.02 6.06 11.15
N GLY A 74 14.98 6.47 10.31
CA GLY A 74 14.97 6.22 8.87
C GLY A 74 15.00 4.74 8.52
N VAL A 75 15.92 3.98 9.13
CA VAL A 75 16.03 2.53 8.88
C VAL A 75 14.79 1.79 9.39
N VAL A 76 14.27 2.13 10.58
CA VAL A 76 13.01 1.56 11.08
C VAL A 76 11.83 1.86 10.15
N SER A 77 11.80 3.05 9.56
CA SER A 77 10.72 3.47 8.66
C SER A 77 10.79 2.86 7.26
N LEU A 78 11.98 2.35 6.87
CA LEU A 78 12.26 1.87 5.50
C LEU A 78 11.24 0.82 5.02
N GLY A 79 10.76 -0.04 5.90
CA GLY A 79 9.79 -1.07 5.55
C GLY A 79 8.46 -0.53 5.03
N TYR A 80 8.05 0.69 5.40
CA TYR A 80 6.79 1.27 4.93
C TYR A 80 6.83 1.86 3.51
N PHE A 81 8.01 1.98 2.91
CA PHE A 81 8.17 2.47 1.55
C PHE A 81 9.18 1.65 0.72
N HIS A 82 9.66 0.53 1.28
CA HIS A 82 10.53 -0.37 0.53
C HIS A 82 9.81 -0.90 -0.71
N PRO A 83 10.43 -0.88 -1.90
CA PRO A 83 9.77 -1.28 -3.14
C PRO A 83 9.14 -2.68 -3.10
N ILE A 84 9.78 -3.64 -2.41
CA ILE A 84 9.27 -5.01 -2.25
C ILE A 84 7.96 -5.01 -1.43
N VAL A 85 7.91 -4.24 -0.33
CA VAL A 85 6.70 -4.14 0.52
C VAL A 85 5.58 -3.48 -0.26
N LEU A 86 5.89 -2.38 -0.97
CA LEU A 86 4.94 -1.69 -1.83
C LEU A 86 4.39 -2.61 -2.91
N ALA A 87 5.27 -3.32 -3.65
CA ALA A 87 4.86 -4.27 -4.68
C ALA A 87 4.02 -5.43 -4.13
N THR A 88 4.39 -5.98 -2.96
CA THR A 88 3.65 -7.05 -2.30
C THR A 88 2.25 -6.60 -1.89
N LEU A 89 2.13 -5.41 -1.28
CA LEU A 89 0.85 -4.86 -0.87
C LEU A 89 -0.03 -4.50 -2.06
N LEU A 90 0.54 -3.92 -3.12
CA LEU A 90 -0.19 -3.64 -4.36
C LEU A 90 -0.63 -4.93 -5.06
N GLY A 91 0.23 -5.95 -5.09
CA GLY A 91 -0.10 -7.27 -5.63
C GLY A 91 -1.29 -7.91 -4.90
N LEU A 92 -1.29 -7.89 -3.56
CA LEU A 92 -2.42 -8.35 -2.75
C LEU A 92 -3.69 -7.54 -3.05
N THR A 93 -3.57 -6.22 -3.10
CA THR A 93 -4.66 -5.30 -3.39
C THR A 93 -5.30 -5.59 -4.76
N ILE A 94 -4.48 -5.74 -5.80
CA ILE A 94 -4.92 -6.08 -7.16
C ILE A 94 -5.56 -7.46 -7.19
N ALA A 95 -5.00 -8.45 -6.50
CA ALA A 95 -5.54 -9.79 -6.41
C ALA A 95 -6.96 -9.81 -5.80
N ILE A 96 -7.18 -9.02 -4.73
CA ILE A 96 -8.50 -8.87 -4.10
C ILE A 96 -9.46 -8.11 -5.02
N ALA A 97 -9.03 -6.97 -5.55
CA ALA A 97 -9.88 -6.10 -6.36
C ALA A 97 -10.33 -6.74 -7.69
N THR A 98 -9.60 -7.74 -8.20
CA THR A 98 -9.92 -8.45 -9.44
C THR A 98 -10.79 -9.70 -9.24
N GLU A 99 -11.22 -10.02 -8.02
CA GLU A 99 -12.15 -11.13 -7.75
C GLU A 99 -13.46 -11.04 -8.55
N PRO A 100 -14.12 -9.87 -8.73
CA PRO A 100 -15.33 -9.81 -9.55
C PRO A 100 -15.11 -10.25 -11.01
N ALA A 101 -13.94 -9.98 -11.58
CA ALA A 101 -13.60 -10.44 -12.93
C ALA A 101 -13.39 -11.97 -12.97
N ALA A 102 -12.83 -12.57 -11.91
CA ALA A 102 -12.71 -14.03 -11.79
C ALA A 102 -14.08 -14.71 -11.70
N GLU A 103 -15.02 -14.13 -10.98
CA GLU A 103 -16.39 -14.66 -10.85
C GLU A 103 -17.13 -14.61 -12.19
N VAL A 104 -16.90 -13.57 -13.00
CA VAL A 104 -17.43 -13.47 -14.37
C VAL A 104 -16.80 -14.53 -15.28
N GLU A 105 -15.47 -14.66 -15.24
CA GLU A 105 -14.71 -15.61 -16.09
C GLU A 105 -15.12 -17.06 -15.83
N THR A 106 -15.36 -17.43 -14.57
CA THR A 106 -15.76 -18.78 -14.16
C THR A 106 -17.28 -19.01 -14.21
N ARG A 107 -18.08 -18.04 -14.64
CA ARG A 107 -19.56 -18.03 -14.57
C ARG A 107 -20.12 -18.23 -13.16
N PHE A 108 -19.30 -18.06 -12.14
CA PHE A 108 -19.75 -18.13 -10.75
C PHE A 108 -20.69 -16.98 -10.39
N VAL A 109 -20.60 -15.90 -11.15
CA VAL A 109 -21.50 -14.74 -11.05
C VAL A 109 -22.96 -15.14 -11.27
N ASP A 110 -23.26 -16.09 -12.17
CA ASP A 110 -24.61 -16.56 -12.46
C ASP A 110 -25.22 -17.26 -11.25
N LEU A 111 -24.44 -18.07 -10.54
CA LEU A 111 -24.85 -18.73 -9.30
C LEU A 111 -25.04 -17.73 -8.14
N THR A 112 -24.24 -16.67 -8.11
CA THR A 112 -24.35 -15.64 -7.09
C THR A 112 -25.56 -14.75 -7.32
N LEU A 113 -25.85 -14.38 -8.58
CA LEU A 113 -26.99 -13.55 -8.98
C LEU A 113 -28.31 -14.33 -9.07
N ALA A 114 -28.30 -15.68 -9.14
CA ALA A 114 -29.48 -16.50 -8.97
C ALA A 114 -30.10 -16.42 -7.55
N ARG A 115 -29.33 -15.91 -6.59
CA ARG A 115 -29.81 -15.54 -5.26
C ARG A 115 -30.25 -14.07 -5.24
N PRO A 116 -31.08 -13.64 -4.27
CA PRO A 116 -31.49 -12.22 -4.14
C PRO A 116 -30.34 -11.32 -3.67
N VAL A 117 -29.25 -11.29 -4.46
CA VAL A 117 -28.06 -10.48 -4.22
C VAL A 117 -27.96 -9.39 -5.28
N ALA A 118 -27.96 -8.13 -4.85
CA ALA A 118 -27.79 -7.01 -5.79
C ALA A 118 -26.35 -6.94 -6.32
N ARG A 119 -26.17 -6.59 -7.58
CA ARG A 119 -24.84 -6.43 -8.23
C ARG A 119 -23.90 -5.52 -7.44
N VAL A 120 -24.45 -4.45 -6.84
CA VAL A 120 -23.70 -3.53 -5.97
C VAL A 120 -23.11 -4.22 -4.74
N GLN A 121 -23.78 -5.27 -4.21
CA GLN A 121 -23.30 -6.00 -3.04
C GLN A 121 -22.02 -6.81 -3.34
N VAL A 122 -21.81 -7.24 -4.58
CA VAL A 122 -20.59 -7.92 -5.02
C VAL A 122 -19.40 -6.94 -4.95
N ILE A 123 -19.58 -5.73 -5.45
CA ILE A 123 -18.54 -4.69 -5.40
C ILE A 123 -18.30 -4.23 -3.94
N ALA A 124 -19.38 -4.01 -3.18
CA ALA A 124 -19.27 -3.61 -1.77
C ALA A 124 -18.53 -4.67 -0.93
N ARG A 125 -18.80 -5.97 -1.15
CA ARG A 125 -18.05 -7.06 -0.54
C ARG A 125 -16.56 -6.93 -0.82
N THR A 126 -16.18 -6.74 -2.10
CA THR A 126 -14.77 -6.66 -2.51
C THR A 126 -14.07 -5.46 -1.87
N LEU A 127 -14.73 -4.30 -1.79
CA LEU A 127 -14.21 -3.12 -1.09
C LEU A 127 -13.98 -3.38 0.40
N ILE A 128 -14.93 -4.03 1.07
CA ILE A 128 -14.80 -4.38 2.49
C ILE A 128 -13.63 -5.34 2.70
N VAL A 129 -13.53 -6.39 1.89
CA VAL A 129 -12.42 -7.37 1.96
C VAL A 129 -11.09 -6.68 1.74
N LEU A 130 -10.99 -5.76 0.79
CA LEU A 130 -9.79 -4.97 0.50
C LEU A 130 -9.36 -4.15 1.73
N VAL A 131 -10.29 -3.42 2.34
CA VAL A 131 -10.01 -2.60 3.53
C VAL A 131 -9.61 -3.49 4.72
N VAL A 132 -10.33 -4.58 4.97
CA VAL A 132 -10.06 -5.49 6.09
C VAL A 132 -8.69 -6.17 5.92
N CYS A 133 -8.39 -6.72 4.73
CA CYS A 133 -7.11 -7.38 4.47
C CYS A 133 -5.94 -6.37 4.55
N GLY A 134 -6.10 -5.17 3.98
CA GLY A 134 -5.11 -4.09 4.10
C GLY A 134 -4.86 -3.69 5.56
N ALA A 135 -5.94 -3.54 6.35
CA ALA A 135 -5.84 -3.20 7.77
C ALA A 135 -5.12 -4.30 8.58
N ILE A 136 -5.38 -5.59 8.28
CA ILE A 136 -4.69 -6.71 8.94
C ILE A 136 -3.19 -6.67 8.62
N VAL A 137 -2.81 -6.55 7.34
CA VAL A 137 -1.40 -6.53 6.93
C VAL A 137 -0.65 -5.34 7.52
N LEU A 138 -1.21 -4.14 7.42
CA LEU A 138 -0.57 -2.93 7.96
C LEU A 138 -0.60 -2.90 9.49
N GLY A 139 -1.64 -3.42 10.10
CA GLY A 139 -1.75 -3.57 11.55
C GLY A 139 -0.67 -4.50 12.11
N THR A 140 -0.42 -5.64 11.46
CA THR A 140 0.65 -6.57 11.87
C THR A 140 2.04 -5.97 11.64
N MET A 141 2.27 -5.20 10.57
CA MET A 141 3.53 -4.47 10.36
C MET A 141 3.77 -3.43 11.45
N THR A 142 2.76 -2.61 11.78
CA THR A 142 2.89 -1.59 12.85
C THR A 142 3.07 -2.23 14.22
N ALA A 143 2.40 -3.34 14.49
CA ALA A 143 2.60 -4.13 15.71
C ALA A 143 4.03 -4.67 15.79
N ALA A 144 4.56 -5.24 14.71
CA ALA A 144 5.94 -5.74 14.63
C ALA A 144 6.97 -4.63 14.89
N THR A 145 6.75 -3.42 14.31
CA THR A 145 7.57 -2.23 14.61
C THR A 145 7.54 -1.89 16.10
N SER A 146 6.34 -1.82 16.67
CA SER A 146 6.14 -1.44 18.08
C SER A 146 6.78 -2.46 19.04
N ILE A 147 6.61 -3.76 18.75
CA ILE A 147 7.23 -4.85 19.52
C ILE A 147 8.76 -4.78 19.41
N GLY A 148 9.31 -4.63 18.19
CA GLY A 148 10.74 -4.51 17.97
C GLY A 148 11.36 -3.32 18.70
N LEU A 149 10.68 -2.17 18.68
CA LEU A 149 11.11 -0.98 19.39
C LEU A 149 11.02 -1.15 20.94
N ALA A 150 9.99 -1.82 21.43
CA ALA A 150 9.80 -2.01 22.87
C ALA A 150 10.80 -3.02 23.44
N CYS A 151 11.01 -4.15 22.76
CA CYS A 151 11.80 -5.27 23.28
C CYS A 151 13.31 -5.12 23.06
N CYS A 152 13.74 -4.46 21.98
CA CYS A 152 15.12 -4.57 21.52
C CYS A 152 15.88 -3.23 21.53
N THR A 153 15.19 -2.10 21.60
CA THR A 153 15.80 -0.77 21.51
C THR A 153 16.30 -0.29 22.88
N PRO A 154 17.56 0.17 23.00
CA PRO A 154 18.07 0.76 24.23
C PRO A 154 17.19 1.93 24.72
N ALA A 155 17.14 2.13 26.05
CA ALA A 155 16.29 3.17 26.66
C ALA A 155 16.61 4.58 26.14
N ASN A 156 17.87 4.87 25.84
CA ASN A 156 18.37 6.18 25.42
C ASN A 156 18.39 6.35 23.88
N ALA A 157 17.83 5.42 23.11
CA ALA A 157 17.81 5.53 21.64
C ALA A 157 16.77 6.53 21.15
N PRO A 158 17.04 7.28 20.07
CA PRO A 158 16.09 8.20 19.44
C PRO A 158 14.98 7.43 18.72
N ARG A 159 13.97 7.01 19.47
CA ARG A 159 12.85 6.23 18.93
C ARG A 159 12.00 7.07 17.99
N PRO A 160 11.56 6.53 16.84
CA PRO A 160 10.58 7.21 15.99
C PRO A 160 9.28 7.42 16.79
N GLN A 161 8.65 8.57 16.58
CA GLN A 161 7.38 8.85 17.24
C GLN A 161 6.30 7.87 16.75
N PRO A 162 5.44 7.32 17.61
CA PRO A 162 4.35 6.43 17.19
C PRO A 162 3.40 7.08 16.17
N ALA A 163 3.27 8.41 16.22
CA ALA A 163 2.50 9.18 15.24
C ALA A 163 3.10 9.08 13.84
N SER A 164 4.43 9.15 13.70
CA SER A 164 5.12 9.04 12.40
C SER A 164 4.97 7.63 11.82
N VAL A 165 5.07 6.59 12.64
CA VAL A 165 4.85 5.19 12.19
C VAL A 165 3.41 5.01 11.70
N ARG A 166 2.43 5.52 12.42
CA ARG A 166 1.01 5.48 11.98
C ARG A 166 0.78 6.28 10.70
N ALA A 167 1.43 7.45 10.55
CA ALA A 167 1.34 8.27 9.36
C ALA A 167 1.93 7.55 8.13
N LEU A 168 3.06 6.85 8.28
CA LEU A 168 3.65 6.02 7.22
C LEU A 168 2.74 4.85 6.83
N ALA A 169 2.17 4.14 7.82
CA ALA A 169 1.22 3.07 7.56
C ALA A 169 -0.04 3.57 6.85
N LEU A 170 -0.57 4.74 7.24
CA LEU A 170 -1.73 5.36 6.60
C LEU A 170 -1.40 5.79 5.15
N ASN A 171 -0.21 6.37 4.93
CA ASN A 171 0.23 6.75 3.58
C ASN A 171 0.32 5.52 2.65
N LEU A 172 0.87 4.40 3.18
CA LEU A 172 0.94 3.12 2.47
C LEU A 172 -0.46 2.51 2.25
N ALA A 173 -1.39 2.65 3.21
CA ALA A 173 -2.79 2.24 3.05
C ALA A 173 -3.49 3.01 1.93
N LEU A 174 -3.25 4.32 1.82
CA LEU A 174 -3.90 5.17 0.84
C LEU A 174 -3.43 4.90 -0.59
N ILE A 175 -2.15 4.62 -0.81
CA ILE A 175 -1.69 4.23 -2.15
C ILE A 175 -2.25 2.85 -2.53
N ALA A 176 -2.35 1.91 -1.60
CA ALA A 176 -3.01 0.62 -1.83
C ALA A 176 -4.51 0.80 -2.11
N TRP A 177 -5.21 1.64 -1.36
CA TRP A 177 -6.62 2.00 -1.61
C TRP A 177 -6.82 2.61 -3.00
N CYS A 178 -5.97 3.56 -3.39
CA CYS A 178 -6.00 4.20 -4.70
C CYS A 178 -5.93 3.15 -5.82
N TRP A 179 -4.92 2.28 -5.80
CA TRP A 179 -4.75 1.22 -6.79
C TRP A 179 -5.80 0.13 -6.69
N GLY A 180 -6.34 -0.12 -5.50
CA GLY A 180 -7.48 -1.01 -5.28
C GLY A 180 -8.73 -0.53 -6.01
N GLY A 181 -9.05 0.76 -5.93
CA GLY A 181 -10.15 1.36 -6.66
C GLY A 181 -9.97 1.29 -8.17
N VAL A 182 -8.78 1.61 -8.68
CA VAL A 182 -8.44 1.49 -10.11
C VAL A 182 -8.56 0.04 -10.58
N ALA A 183 -7.99 -0.90 -9.84
CA ALA A 183 -8.07 -2.34 -10.16
C ALA A 183 -9.51 -2.83 -10.20
N LEU A 184 -10.34 -2.38 -9.26
CA LEU A 184 -11.75 -2.76 -9.19
C LEU A 184 -12.55 -2.22 -10.38
N ALA A 185 -12.28 -0.97 -10.83
CA ALA A 185 -12.89 -0.41 -12.03
C ALA A 185 -12.50 -1.20 -13.29
N LEU A 186 -11.23 -1.52 -13.44
CA LEU A 186 -10.73 -2.34 -14.55
C LEU A 186 -11.27 -3.77 -14.50
N ALA A 187 -11.42 -4.35 -13.31
CA ALA A 187 -12.04 -5.67 -13.12
C ALA A 187 -13.52 -5.67 -13.53
N ALA A 188 -14.26 -4.60 -13.16
CA ALA A 188 -15.66 -4.46 -13.55
C ALA A 188 -15.83 -4.35 -15.07
N ALA A 189 -14.87 -3.77 -15.78
CA ALA A 189 -14.88 -3.62 -17.24
C ALA A 189 -14.37 -4.88 -17.97
N SER A 190 -13.57 -5.74 -17.30
CA SER A 190 -12.87 -6.88 -17.92
C SER A 190 -13.73 -8.15 -17.91
N ARG A 191 -13.58 -9.00 -18.94
CA ARG A 191 -14.18 -10.35 -18.99
C ARG A 191 -13.26 -11.44 -18.44
N ARG A 192 -11.96 -11.15 -18.34
CA ARG A 192 -10.93 -12.09 -17.86
C ARG A 192 -10.16 -11.46 -16.73
N ARG A 193 -9.94 -12.22 -15.68
CA ARG A 193 -9.16 -11.78 -14.50
C ARG A 193 -7.74 -11.40 -14.89
N ALA A 194 -7.10 -12.20 -15.74
CA ALA A 194 -5.74 -11.95 -16.20
C ALA A 194 -5.60 -10.57 -16.88
N THR A 195 -6.58 -10.16 -17.69
CA THR A 195 -6.60 -8.83 -18.31
C THR A 195 -6.68 -7.71 -17.28
N ALA A 196 -7.55 -7.87 -16.27
CA ALA A 196 -7.69 -6.87 -15.21
C ALA A 196 -6.41 -6.74 -14.37
N ILE A 197 -5.78 -7.87 -14.01
CA ILE A 197 -4.51 -7.89 -13.28
C ILE A 197 -3.42 -7.23 -14.13
N GLY A 198 -3.26 -7.67 -15.38
CA GLY A 198 -2.19 -7.20 -16.27
C GLY A 198 -2.31 -5.71 -16.55
N SER A 199 -3.50 -5.20 -16.88
CA SER A 199 -3.71 -3.78 -17.14
C SER A 199 -3.47 -2.91 -15.92
N THR A 200 -3.93 -3.35 -14.72
CA THR A 200 -3.68 -2.61 -13.48
C THR A 200 -2.20 -2.62 -13.10
N SER A 201 -1.54 -3.77 -13.19
CA SER A 201 -0.11 -3.90 -12.85
C SER A 201 0.76 -3.09 -13.79
N LEU A 202 0.45 -3.11 -15.10
CA LEU A 202 1.16 -2.29 -16.09
C LEU A 202 0.92 -0.80 -15.83
N GLY A 203 -0.31 -0.39 -15.55
CA GLY A 203 -0.64 0.98 -15.19
C GLY A 203 0.09 1.45 -13.93
N ALA A 204 0.17 0.60 -12.90
CA ALA A 204 0.90 0.89 -11.68
C ALA A 204 2.41 1.03 -11.94
N LEU A 205 2.98 0.13 -12.74
CA LEU A 205 4.40 0.20 -13.12
C LEU A 205 4.71 1.49 -13.90
N VAL A 206 3.90 1.80 -14.90
CA VAL A 206 4.08 3.03 -15.70
C VAL A 206 3.96 4.27 -14.82
N ALA A 207 2.97 4.31 -13.93
CA ALA A 207 2.79 5.42 -13.00
C ALA A 207 3.99 5.56 -12.03
N TYR A 208 4.53 4.43 -11.54
CA TYR A 208 5.72 4.42 -10.68
C TYR A 208 6.95 4.95 -11.43
N LEU A 209 7.18 4.48 -12.66
CA LEU A 209 8.29 4.95 -13.49
C LEU A 209 8.14 6.43 -13.85
N LEU A 210 6.92 6.88 -14.09
CA LEU A 210 6.64 8.28 -14.38
C LEU A 210 6.96 9.20 -13.19
N ASP A 211 6.61 8.78 -11.97
CA ASP A 211 6.98 9.52 -10.76
C ASP A 211 8.50 9.50 -10.54
N TYR A 212 9.14 8.35 -10.72
CA TYR A 212 10.58 8.23 -10.62
C TYR A 212 11.30 9.15 -11.63
N LEU A 213 10.84 9.16 -12.89
CA LEU A 213 11.41 10.01 -13.93
C LEU A 213 11.23 11.50 -13.61
N GLY A 214 10.08 11.89 -13.06
CA GLY A 214 9.81 13.27 -12.62
C GLY A 214 10.67 13.74 -11.46
N ARG A 215 11.30 12.82 -10.71
CA ARG A 215 12.26 13.15 -9.65
C ARG A 215 13.69 13.37 -10.18
N VAL A 216 14.01 12.76 -11.32
CA VAL A 216 15.37 12.78 -11.91
C VAL A 216 15.48 13.77 -13.07
N TRP A 217 14.38 14.03 -13.79
CA TRP A 217 14.35 14.81 -15.00
C TRP A 217 13.27 15.90 -14.95
N ASP A 218 13.70 17.16 -14.91
CA ASP A 218 12.82 18.34 -14.73
C ASP A 218 11.66 18.42 -15.75
N PRO A 219 11.85 18.15 -17.07
CA PRO A 219 10.73 18.19 -18.02
C PRO A 219 9.61 17.20 -17.70
N ALA A 220 9.92 16.05 -17.07
CA ALA A 220 8.93 15.06 -16.68
C ALA A 220 8.18 15.43 -15.37
N ARG A 221 8.64 16.44 -14.63
CA ARG A 221 8.07 16.86 -13.34
C ARG A 221 6.61 17.28 -13.40
N THR A 222 6.19 17.88 -14.52
CA THR A 222 4.78 18.27 -14.69
C THR A 222 3.89 17.05 -14.93
N ILE A 223 4.36 16.08 -15.73
CA ILE A 223 3.62 14.87 -16.08
C ILE A 223 3.58 13.91 -14.89
N SER A 224 4.61 13.89 -14.03
CA SER A 224 4.64 13.03 -12.83
C SER A 224 3.49 13.32 -11.85
N LYS A 225 2.92 14.52 -11.86
CA LYS A 225 1.74 14.89 -11.06
C LYS A 225 0.48 14.09 -11.41
N LEU A 226 0.44 13.43 -12.57
CA LEU A 226 -0.64 12.53 -12.96
C LEU A 226 -0.51 11.16 -12.26
N SER A 227 0.67 10.84 -11.76
CA SER A 227 0.92 9.59 -11.07
C SER A 227 0.38 9.64 -9.63
N PRO A 228 -0.37 8.63 -9.17
CA PRO A 228 -0.70 8.49 -7.76
C PRO A 228 0.53 8.39 -6.84
N PHE A 229 1.65 7.87 -7.34
CA PHE A 229 2.90 7.76 -6.57
C PHE A 229 3.53 9.13 -6.28
N HIS A 230 3.23 10.17 -7.06
CA HIS A 230 3.64 11.53 -6.77
C HIS A 230 3.10 12.04 -5.41
N TYR A 231 1.93 11.55 -5.00
CA TYR A 231 1.26 11.91 -3.75
C TYR A 231 1.62 10.95 -2.60
N PHE A 232 2.40 9.91 -2.89
CA PHE A 232 2.98 9.01 -1.91
C PHE A 232 4.36 9.53 -1.51
N GLU A 233 4.43 10.31 -0.42
CA GLU A 233 5.64 11.00 0.05
C GLU A 233 6.10 10.48 1.41
N PRO A 234 6.58 9.25 1.53
CA PRO A 234 7.06 8.72 2.81
C PRO A 234 8.30 9.45 3.34
N MET A 235 9.11 10.02 2.44
CA MET A 235 10.34 10.73 2.79
C MET A 235 10.09 11.96 3.65
N SER A 236 9.06 12.73 3.33
CA SER A 236 8.68 13.91 4.11
C SER A 236 8.26 13.52 5.53
N LEU A 237 7.59 12.35 5.68
CA LEU A 237 7.16 11.83 6.98
C LEU A 237 8.34 11.38 7.84
N VAL A 238 9.36 10.75 7.24
CA VAL A 238 10.60 10.35 7.94
C VAL A 238 11.39 11.57 8.39
N ALA A 239 11.40 12.64 7.59
CA ALA A 239 12.05 13.89 7.91
C ALA A 239 11.30 14.75 8.97
N GLY A 240 10.19 14.23 9.54
CA GLY A 240 9.39 14.93 10.54
C GLY A 240 8.28 15.81 9.98
N GLY A 241 8.03 15.75 8.66
CA GLY A 241 6.88 16.41 8.03
C GLY A 241 5.56 15.71 8.37
N GLY A 242 4.47 16.45 8.27
CA GLY A 242 3.12 15.92 8.42
C GLY A 242 2.55 15.35 7.11
N LEU A 243 1.49 14.54 7.22
CA LEU A 243 0.71 14.12 6.06
C LEU A 243 0.06 15.35 5.40
N SER A 244 0.38 15.59 4.13
CA SER A 244 -0.26 16.66 3.35
C SER A 244 -1.74 16.34 3.13
N GLY A 245 -2.64 17.22 3.54
CA GLY A 245 -4.08 17.05 3.31
C GLY A 245 -4.44 16.91 1.83
N ARG A 246 -3.68 17.57 0.94
CA ARG A 246 -3.84 17.46 -0.52
C ARG A 246 -3.50 16.05 -1.00
N ASN A 247 -2.39 15.48 -0.53
CA ASN A 247 -1.95 14.14 -0.93
C ASN A 247 -2.94 13.08 -0.44
N LEU A 248 -3.38 13.18 0.82
CA LEU A 248 -4.44 12.35 1.39
C LEU A 248 -5.71 12.41 0.56
N ALA A 249 -6.21 13.62 0.28
CA ALA A 249 -7.43 13.82 -0.49
C ALA A 249 -7.33 13.26 -1.91
N THR A 250 -6.18 13.45 -2.59
CA THR A 250 -5.99 12.93 -3.96
C THR A 250 -5.99 11.41 -4.00
N LEU A 251 -5.24 10.74 -3.13
CA LEU A 251 -5.19 9.27 -3.08
C LEU A 251 -6.56 8.67 -2.68
N LEU A 252 -7.21 9.26 -1.69
CA LEU A 252 -8.55 8.83 -1.26
C LEU A 252 -9.58 9.02 -2.36
N ALA A 253 -9.61 10.20 -2.99
CA ALA A 253 -10.55 10.52 -4.08
C ALA A 253 -10.35 9.62 -5.29
N THR A 254 -9.11 9.34 -5.70
CA THR A 254 -8.83 8.44 -6.82
C THR A 254 -9.37 7.04 -6.56
N GLY A 255 -9.16 6.50 -5.37
CA GLY A 255 -9.72 5.20 -4.98
C GLY A 255 -11.25 5.21 -4.94
N LEU A 256 -11.87 6.29 -4.41
CA LEU A 256 -13.33 6.45 -4.39
C LEU A 256 -13.93 6.55 -5.80
N VAL A 257 -13.30 7.32 -6.69
CA VAL A 257 -13.72 7.43 -8.10
C VAL A 257 -13.64 6.06 -8.78
N GLY A 258 -12.57 5.30 -8.57
CA GLY A 258 -12.44 3.93 -9.08
C GLY A 258 -13.54 3.01 -8.55
N ALA A 259 -13.83 3.07 -7.24
CA ALA A 259 -14.90 2.31 -6.62
C ALA A 259 -16.28 2.69 -7.17
N ALA A 260 -16.58 3.98 -7.34
CA ALA A 260 -17.83 4.45 -7.94
C ALA A 260 -17.95 4.02 -9.40
N ALA A 261 -16.89 4.17 -10.19
CA ALA A 261 -16.85 3.71 -11.57
C ALA A 261 -17.11 2.20 -11.67
N SER A 262 -16.52 1.39 -10.77
CA SER A 262 -16.75 -0.05 -10.73
C SER A 262 -18.22 -0.40 -10.50
N ILE A 263 -18.90 0.30 -9.58
CA ILE A 263 -20.33 0.11 -9.32
C ILE A 263 -21.16 0.44 -10.56
N LEU A 264 -20.89 1.57 -11.22
CA LEU A 264 -21.60 2.00 -12.42
C LEU A 264 -21.42 1.02 -13.59
N ILE A 265 -20.18 0.59 -13.84
CA ILE A 265 -19.86 -0.35 -14.92
C ILE A 265 -20.52 -1.71 -14.63
N TYR A 266 -20.37 -2.23 -13.43
CA TYR A 266 -20.88 -3.56 -13.05
C TYR A 266 -22.41 -3.61 -13.03
N SER A 267 -23.08 -2.50 -12.67
CA SER A 267 -24.54 -2.43 -12.64
C SER A 267 -25.18 -2.41 -14.04
N ARG A 268 -24.45 -1.87 -15.04
CA ARG A 268 -24.92 -1.75 -16.44
C ARG A 268 -24.50 -2.92 -17.32
N ARG A 269 -23.71 -3.84 -16.79
CA ARG A 269 -23.16 -4.95 -17.56
C ARG A 269 -24.19 -6.08 -17.68
N ASP A 270 -24.41 -6.56 -18.90
CA ASP A 270 -25.13 -7.81 -19.16
C ASP A 270 -24.15 -8.97 -19.08
N PHE A 271 -24.49 -9.98 -18.26
CA PHE A 271 -23.70 -11.19 -18.01
C PHE A 271 -24.26 -12.36 -18.77
#